data_6310ec3f3df98ac3b42c60f38e6d4a82
#
_entry.id   6310ec3f3df98ac3b42c60f38e6d4a82
#
_cell.length_a   1.000
_cell.length_b   1.000
_cell.length_c   1.000
_cell.angle_alpha   90.00
_cell.angle_beta   90.00
_cell.angle_gamma   90.00
#
_symmetry.space_group_name_H-M   'P 1'
#
loop_
_entity.id
_entity.type
_entity.pdbx_description
1 polymer ?
#
loop_
_entity_poly.entity_id
_entity_poly.type
_entity_poly.pdbx_seq_one_letter_code
_entity_poly.pdbx_strand_id
1 'polypeptide(L)'
;LLASWLSAQQGVTVINWLGWRIEMMTSLLVTGLLISFGGLILIVKLLVSVISWPSWLGYNWRARRRRRGDEALGQGMVAFAAGDMAEARKLARRAERLLGQGVLPDLLSAQTAHATGDDRAAQRYFKSLSAQLGTAYFGHLGLMRLHLDQGEIEKSRMAARAALTIKADSTPANLVLLSEDLDRGNWKSALHRLEGLLSSKNNFFKEAGSQKNTL
;
A
#
# COMPACT_ATOMS: atom_id res chain seq x y z
N LEU A 1 27.29 -37.00 38.60
CA LEU A 1 26.59 -38.01 39.42
C LEU A 1 25.92 -39.10 38.59
N LEU A 2 25.17 -38.80 37.50
CA LEU A 2 24.57 -39.85 36.65
C LEU A 2 25.60 -40.63 35.84
N ALA A 3 26.66 -40.00 35.36
CA ALA A 3 27.72 -40.66 34.62
C ALA A 3 28.56 -41.61 35.52
N SER A 4 28.79 -41.23 36.75
CA SER A 4 29.52 -42.10 37.74
C SER A 4 28.68 -43.31 38.20
N TRP A 5 27.35 -43.16 38.24
CA TRP A 5 26.45 -44.27 38.56
C TRP A 5 26.36 -45.28 37.40
N LEU A 6 26.37 -44.76 36.14
CA LEU A 6 26.32 -45.60 34.92
C LEU A 6 27.60 -46.42 34.70
N SER A 7 28.77 -45.90 35.12
CA SER A 7 30.06 -46.58 34.99
C SER A 7 30.25 -47.69 36.03
N ALA A 8 29.46 -47.71 37.12
CA ALA A 8 29.54 -48.72 38.18
C ALA A 8 28.77 -50.02 37.86
N GLN A 9 27.96 -50.04 36.83
CA GLN A 9 27.23 -51.25 36.40
C GLN A 9 28.03 -52.04 35.34
N GLN A 10 28.73 -53.06 35.76
CA GLN A 10 29.44 -54.02 34.88
C GLN A 10 28.41 -54.99 34.26
N GLY A 11 27.60 -54.54 33.32
CA GLY A 11 26.71 -55.37 32.50
C GLY A 11 27.28 -55.57 31.10
N VAL A 12 27.29 -56.81 30.62
CA VAL A 12 27.62 -57.11 29.21
C VAL A 12 26.32 -57.36 28.45
N THR A 13 26.03 -56.52 27.50
CA THR A 13 24.83 -56.69 26.63
C THR A 13 25.27 -57.46 25.38
N VAL A 14 24.66 -58.63 25.17
CA VAL A 14 24.93 -59.48 24.00
C VAL A 14 23.75 -59.26 23.01
N ILE A 15 24.05 -58.69 21.85
CA ILE A 15 23.08 -58.50 20.77
C ILE A 15 23.36 -59.55 19.69
N ASN A 16 22.39 -60.46 19.48
CA ASN A 16 22.44 -61.44 18.39
C ASN A 16 21.58 -60.90 17.19
N TRP A 17 22.26 -60.47 16.15
CA TRP A 17 21.57 -60.06 14.90
C TRP A 17 22.15 -60.81 13.69
N LEU A 18 21.31 -61.53 12.99
CA LEU A 18 21.67 -62.25 11.74
C LEU A 18 22.98 -63.07 11.82
N GLY A 19 23.21 -63.80 12.94
CA GLY A 19 24.39 -64.65 13.09
C GLY A 19 25.64 -63.97 13.57
N TRP A 20 25.61 -62.66 13.81
CA TRP A 20 26.72 -61.91 14.41
C TRP A 20 26.44 -61.70 15.93
N ARG A 21 27.37 -62.09 16.73
CA ARG A 21 27.35 -61.91 18.19
C ARG A 21 28.24 -60.75 18.58
N ILE A 22 27.63 -59.62 18.90
CA ILE A 22 28.33 -58.39 19.30
C ILE A 22 28.24 -58.29 20.85
N GLU A 23 29.37 -58.45 21.53
CA GLU A 23 29.48 -58.27 22.97
C GLU A 23 30.07 -56.88 23.22
N MET A 24 29.23 -55.99 23.82
CA MET A 24 29.65 -54.64 24.18
C MET A 24 29.34 -54.33 25.64
N MET A 25 30.18 -53.53 26.28
CA MET A 25 29.88 -53.01 27.62
C MET A 25 28.62 -52.15 27.56
N THR A 26 27.63 -52.46 28.38
CA THR A 26 26.34 -51.77 28.43
C THR A 26 26.49 -50.26 28.60
N SER A 27 27.51 -49.79 29.32
CA SER A 27 27.82 -48.37 29.50
C SER A 27 28.17 -47.66 28.18
N LEU A 28 28.95 -48.36 27.31
CA LEU A 28 29.31 -47.81 25.99
C LEU A 28 28.11 -47.68 25.06
N LEU A 29 27.20 -48.66 25.11
CA LEU A 29 25.98 -48.69 24.32
C LEU A 29 25.01 -47.55 24.73
N VAL A 30 24.79 -47.36 26.01
CA VAL A 30 23.93 -46.29 26.56
C VAL A 30 24.53 -44.90 26.29
N THR A 31 25.86 -44.73 26.43
CA THR A 31 26.52 -43.47 26.16
C THR A 31 26.45 -43.14 24.69
N GLY A 32 26.70 -44.11 23.78
CA GLY A 32 26.57 -43.91 22.35
C GLY A 32 25.14 -43.56 21.91
N LEU A 33 24.13 -44.18 22.52
CA LEU A 33 22.73 -43.88 22.26
C LEU A 33 22.36 -42.46 22.70
N LEU A 34 22.84 -42.02 23.86
CA LEU A 34 22.61 -40.67 24.38
C LEU A 34 23.27 -39.60 23.49
N ILE A 35 24.49 -39.84 23.03
CA ILE A 35 25.20 -38.95 22.11
C ILE A 35 24.47 -38.89 20.76
N SER A 36 24.06 -40.04 20.21
CA SER A 36 23.28 -40.12 18.99
C SER A 36 21.96 -39.37 19.08
N PHE A 37 21.23 -39.56 20.17
CA PHE A 37 19.94 -38.86 20.41
C PHE A 37 20.13 -37.35 20.61
N GLY A 38 21.17 -36.93 21.33
CA GLY A 38 21.56 -35.53 21.49
C GLY A 38 21.97 -34.91 20.16
N GLY A 39 22.72 -35.62 19.35
CA GLY A 39 23.10 -35.19 18.00
C GLY A 39 21.89 -35.03 17.08
N LEU A 40 20.94 -35.97 17.14
CA LEU A 40 19.69 -35.88 16.37
C LEU A 40 18.86 -34.67 16.76
N ILE A 41 18.71 -34.41 18.07
CA ILE A 41 18.01 -33.20 18.55
C ILE A 41 18.69 -31.93 18.07
N LEU A 42 20.01 -31.89 18.08
CA LEU A 42 20.81 -30.76 17.62
C LEU A 42 20.59 -30.52 16.12
N ILE A 43 20.64 -31.59 15.33
CA ILE A 43 20.38 -31.52 13.88
C ILE A 43 18.96 -31.01 13.60
N VAL A 44 17.95 -31.55 14.30
CA VAL A 44 16.55 -31.12 14.15
C VAL A 44 16.39 -29.64 14.55
N LYS A 45 16.99 -29.20 15.66
CA LYS A 45 16.98 -27.79 16.07
C LYS A 45 17.66 -26.90 15.03
N LEU A 46 18.77 -27.34 14.46
CA LEU A 46 19.52 -26.60 13.43
C LEU A 46 18.71 -26.49 12.14
N LEU A 47 18.06 -27.57 11.71
CA LEU A 47 17.15 -27.57 10.55
C LEU A 47 15.94 -26.65 10.76
N VAL A 48 15.28 -26.74 11.92
CA VAL A 48 14.14 -25.86 12.26
C VAL A 48 14.58 -24.40 12.36
N SER A 49 15.78 -24.14 12.93
CA SER A 49 16.34 -22.77 13.02
C SER A 49 16.62 -22.18 11.63
N VAL A 50 17.17 -22.97 10.72
CA VAL A 50 17.45 -22.52 9.33
C VAL A 50 16.15 -22.27 8.56
N ILE A 51 15.12 -23.10 8.75
CA ILE A 51 13.82 -22.94 8.10
C ILE A 51 13.03 -21.75 8.68
N SER A 52 13.17 -21.49 9.98
CA SER A 52 12.45 -20.41 10.69
C SER A 52 13.13 -19.04 10.57
N TRP A 53 14.42 -18.98 10.21
CA TRP A 53 15.19 -17.73 10.13
C TRP A 53 14.68 -16.74 9.08
N PRO A 54 14.24 -17.16 7.84
CA PRO A 54 13.80 -16.20 6.85
C PRO A 54 12.52 -15.45 7.20
N SER A 55 11.63 -15.98 8.02
CA SER A 55 10.35 -15.34 8.35
C SER A 55 10.50 -14.11 9.26
N TRP A 56 11.40 -14.13 10.23
CA TRP A 56 11.64 -13.02 11.15
C TRP A 56 12.42 -11.86 10.50
N LEU A 57 13.43 -12.18 9.67
CA LEU A 57 14.17 -11.17 8.90
C LEU A 57 13.29 -10.52 7.84
N GLY A 58 12.43 -11.30 7.17
CA GLY A 58 11.51 -10.79 6.16
C GLY A 58 10.46 -9.83 6.73
N TYR A 59 9.96 -10.08 7.93
CA TYR A 59 8.99 -9.21 8.60
C TYR A 59 9.60 -7.84 8.95
N ASN A 60 10.77 -7.81 9.57
CA ASN A 60 11.46 -6.56 9.93
C ASN A 60 11.88 -5.76 8.68
N TRP A 61 12.29 -6.45 7.61
CA TRP A 61 12.68 -5.78 6.38
C TRP A 61 11.48 -5.17 5.64
N ARG A 62 10.34 -5.88 5.60
CA ARG A 62 9.08 -5.36 5.04
C ARG A 62 8.55 -4.18 5.85
N ALA A 63 8.59 -4.25 7.17
CA ALA A 63 8.18 -3.16 8.05
C ALA A 63 9.05 -1.90 7.85
N ARG A 64 10.38 -2.06 7.78
CA ARG A 64 11.32 -0.96 7.51
C ARG A 64 11.12 -0.37 6.10
N ARG A 65 10.88 -1.22 5.11
CA ARG A 65 10.59 -0.79 3.74
C ARG A 65 9.31 0.04 3.69
N ARG A 66 8.24 -0.42 4.36
CA ARG A 66 6.97 0.28 4.43
C ARG A 66 7.11 1.64 5.12
N ARG A 67 7.75 1.69 6.30
CA ARG A 67 8.02 2.97 6.99
C ARG A 67 8.77 3.98 6.11
N ARG A 68 9.83 3.57 5.44
CA ARG A 68 10.56 4.44 4.50
C ARG A 68 9.71 4.89 3.32
N GLY A 69 8.76 4.07 2.87
CA GLY A 69 7.80 4.42 1.84
C GLY A 69 6.79 5.46 2.33
N ASP A 70 6.25 5.27 3.53
CA ASP A 70 5.31 6.21 4.17
C ASP A 70 5.99 7.56 4.47
N GLU A 71 7.24 7.55 4.94
CA GLU A 71 8.06 8.75 5.13
C GLU A 71 8.28 9.49 3.80
N ALA A 72 8.64 8.78 2.73
CA ALA A 72 8.83 9.38 1.41
C ALA A 72 7.53 9.96 0.86
N LEU A 73 6.40 9.29 1.10
CA LEU A 73 5.08 9.78 0.72
C LEU A 73 4.72 11.07 1.48
N GLY A 74 4.88 11.09 2.81
CA GLY A 74 4.61 12.28 3.63
C GLY A 74 5.49 13.47 3.23
N GLN A 75 6.80 13.25 3.09
CA GLN A 75 7.72 14.29 2.62
C GLN A 75 7.40 14.76 1.19
N GLY A 76 6.99 13.85 0.31
CA GLY A 76 6.56 14.18 -1.05
C GLY A 76 5.31 15.05 -1.08
N MET A 77 4.34 14.80 -0.21
CA MET A 77 3.14 15.64 -0.06
C MET A 77 3.49 17.04 0.46
N VAL A 78 4.42 17.14 1.42
CA VAL A 78 4.91 18.43 1.92
C VAL A 78 5.64 19.19 0.83
N ALA A 79 6.54 18.55 0.08
CA ALA A 79 7.25 19.18 -1.04
C ALA A 79 6.27 19.66 -2.13
N PHE A 80 5.25 18.87 -2.45
CA PHE A 80 4.19 19.25 -3.38
C PHE A 80 3.43 20.50 -2.89
N ALA A 81 3.03 20.53 -1.62
CA ALA A 81 2.33 21.66 -1.02
C ALA A 81 3.22 22.93 -0.96
N ALA A 82 4.53 22.77 -0.79
CA ALA A 82 5.51 23.85 -0.83
C ALA A 82 5.83 24.35 -2.24
N GLY A 83 5.33 23.68 -3.30
CA GLY A 83 5.62 24.03 -4.70
C GLY A 83 6.94 23.48 -5.23
N ASP A 84 7.69 22.69 -4.45
CA ASP A 84 8.89 22.00 -4.94
C ASP A 84 8.52 20.73 -5.71
N MET A 85 8.16 20.93 -6.99
CA MET A 85 7.70 19.85 -7.87
C MET A 85 8.82 18.86 -8.19
N ALA A 86 10.08 19.29 -8.19
CA ALA A 86 11.22 18.42 -8.48
C ALA A 86 11.43 17.39 -7.36
N GLU A 87 11.47 17.86 -6.10
CA GLU A 87 11.63 16.98 -4.94
C GLU A 87 10.35 16.16 -4.72
N ALA A 88 9.16 16.74 -4.88
CA ALA A 88 7.89 16.01 -4.82
C ALA A 88 7.85 14.82 -5.80
N ARG A 89 8.28 15.01 -7.05
CA ARG A 89 8.36 13.95 -8.06
C ARG A 89 9.35 12.85 -7.69
N LYS A 90 10.50 13.22 -7.16
CA LYS A 90 11.54 12.28 -6.71
C LYS A 90 11.03 11.42 -5.54
N LEU A 91 10.38 12.06 -4.58
CA LEU A 91 9.80 11.38 -3.40
C LEU A 91 8.59 10.53 -3.77
N ALA A 92 7.74 10.97 -4.70
CA ALA A 92 6.64 10.16 -5.23
C ALA A 92 7.14 8.86 -5.85
N ARG A 93 8.16 8.91 -6.72
CA ARG A 93 8.79 7.73 -7.31
C ARG A 93 9.44 6.83 -6.26
N ARG A 94 10.00 7.41 -5.18
CA ARG A 94 10.56 6.62 -4.07
C ARG A 94 9.47 5.92 -3.29
N ALA A 95 8.37 6.61 -2.99
CA ALA A 95 7.21 6.02 -2.32
C ALA A 95 6.62 4.88 -3.14
N GLU A 96 6.40 5.07 -4.45
CA GLU A 96 5.89 4.05 -5.36
C GLU A 96 6.78 2.79 -5.39
N ARG A 97 8.12 2.95 -5.45
CA ARG A 97 9.05 1.80 -5.41
C ARG A 97 9.04 1.04 -4.09
N LEU A 98 8.79 1.71 -2.98
CA LEU A 98 8.82 1.12 -1.63
C LEU A 98 7.48 0.53 -1.23
N LEU A 99 6.38 1.22 -1.50
CA LEU A 99 5.01 0.81 -1.15
C LEU A 99 4.34 -0.03 -2.23
N GLY A 100 4.78 0.12 -3.48
CA GLY A 100 4.08 -0.43 -4.65
C GLY A 100 2.93 0.49 -5.10
N GLN A 101 2.09 -0.03 -5.99
CA GLN A 101 0.87 0.65 -6.42
C GLN A 101 -0.12 0.76 -5.26
N GLY A 102 -0.72 1.92 -5.11
CA GLY A 102 -1.68 2.19 -4.04
C GLY A 102 -2.28 3.59 -4.18
N VAL A 103 -3.37 3.83 -3.48
CA VAL A 103 -4.15 5.08 -3.58
C VAL A 103 -3.29 6.32 -3.37
N LEU A 104 -2.54 6.38 -2.27
CA LEU A 104 -1.77 7.58 -1.92
C LEU A 104 -0.52 7.78 -2.79
N PRO A 105 0.32 6.75 -3.07
CA PRO A 105 1.40 6.88 -4.03
C PRO A 105 0.92 7.29 -5.43
N ASP A 106 -0.16 6.67 -5.92
CA ASP A 106 -0.73 7.00 -7.24
C ASP A 106 -1.26 8.42 -7.28
N LEU A 107 -1.92 8.89 -6.19
CA LEU A 107 -2.42 10.26 -6.10
C LEU A 107 -1.28 11.29 -6.13
N LEU A 108 -0.23 11.09 -5.33
CA LEU A 108 0.93 11.99 -5.33
C LEU A 108 1.65 11.97 -6.68
N SER A 109 1.81 10.78 -7.28
CA SER A 109 2.42 10.62 -8.60
C SER A 109 1.59 11.29 -9.70
N ALA A 110 0.25 11.17 -9.64
CA ALA A 110 -0.65 11.84 -10.58
C ALA A 110 -0.55 13.36 -10.50
N GLN A 111 -0.59 13.91 -9.27
CA GLN A 111 -0.53 15.35 -9.03
C GLN A 111 0.83 15.94 -9.45
N THR A 112 1.91 15.27 -9.08
CA THR A 112 3.27 15.74 -9.44
C THR A 112 3.53 15.61 -10.94
N ALA A 113 3.06 14.55 -11.59
CA ALA A 113 3.17 14.37 -13.03
C ALA A 113 2.40 15.48 -13.78
N HIS A 114 1.16 15.77 -13.36
CA HIS A 114 0.35 16.84 -13.92
C HIS A 114 1.01 18.21 -13.74
N ALA A 115 1.46 18.53 -12.52
CA ALA A 115 2.12 19.81 -12.24
C ALA A 115 3.46 20.00 -12.97
N THR A 116 4.13 18.91 -13.36
CA THR A 116 5.40 18.96 -14.14
C THR A 116 5.21 18.80 -15.65
N GLY A 117 3.96 18.75 -16.14
CA GLY A 117 3.65 18.60 -17.58
C GLY A 117 3.92 17.21 -18.15
N ASP A 118 4.07 16.17 -17.28
CA ASP A 118 4.17 14.77 -17.73
C ASP A 118 2.76 14.18 -17.90
N ASP A 119 2.06 14.68 -18.93
CA ASP A 119 0.66 14.37 -19.20
C ASP A 119 0.39 12.87 -19.37
N ARG A 120 1.34 12.15 -19.98
CA ARG A 120 1.21 10.69 -20.16
C ARG A 120 1.25 9.95 -18.82
N ALA A 121 2.12 10.35 -17.92
CA ALA A 121 2.19 9.77 -16.57
C ALA A 121 0.95 10.17 -15.76
N ALA A 122 0.56 11.46 -15.77
CA ALA A 122 -0.62 11.96 -15.10
C ALA A 122 -1.89 11.19 -15.54
N GLN A 123 -2.09 11.01 -16.85
CA GLN A 123 -3.23 10.26 -17.38
C GLN A 123 -3.26 8.81 -16.90
N ARG A 124 -2.11 8.13 -16.86
CA ARG A 124 -2.04 6.74 -16.37
C ARG A 124 -2.45 6.62 -14.90
N TYR A 125 -1.90 7.50 -14.05
CA TYR A 125 -2.22 7.48 -12.62
C TYR A 125 -3.66 7.90 -12.35
N PHE A 126 -4.19 8.93 -13.01
CA PHE A 126 -5.60 9.31 -12.86
C PHE A 126 -6.55 8.21 -13.35
N LYS A 127 -6.21 7.48 -14.42
CA LYS A 127 -6.97 6.30 -14.85
C LYS A 127 -6.93 5.17 -13.82
N SER A 128 -5.77 4.89 -13.21
CA SER A 128 -5.66 3.92 -12.11
C SER A 128 -6.58 4.30 -10.95
N LEU A 129 -6.56 5.57 -10.53
CA LEU A 129 -7.42 6.08 -9.48
C LEU A 129 -8.92 6.03 -9.84
N SER A 130 -9.27 6.31 -11.11
CA SER A 130 -10.67 6.28 -11.56
C SER A 130 -11.27 4.87 -11.60
N ALA A 131 -10.44 3.84 -11.65
CA ALA A 131 -10.88 2.44 -11.63
C ALA A 131 -11.14 1.89 -10.22
N GLN A 132 -10.77 2.62 -9.16
CA GLN A 132 -10.90 2.19 -7.77
C GLN A 132 -12.07 2.89 -7.09
N LEU A 133 -13.01 2.15 -6.50
CA LEU A 133 -14.26 2.66 -5.89
C LEU A 133 -14.05 3.87 -4.95
N GLY A 134 -13.04 3.82 -4.08
CA GLY A 134 -12.79 4.88 -3.09
C GLY A 134 -12.15 6.16 -3.65
N THR A 135 -11.56 6.11 -4.85
CA THR A 135 -10.81 7.21 -5.47
C THR A 135 -11.30 7.59 -6.86
N ALA A 136 -12.32 6.89 -7.36
CA ALA A 136 -12.85 7.10 -8.70
C ALA A 136 -13.25 8.57 -8.96
N TYR A 137 -13.85 9.21 -7.98
CA TYR A 137 -14.19 10.63 -8.08
C TYR A 137 -12.94 11.52 -8.33
N PHE A 138 -11.88 11.32 -7.56
CA PHE A 138 -10.63 12.07 -7.73
C PHE A 138 -9.94 11.75 -9.04
N GLY A 139 -9.96 10.47 -9.46
CA GLY A 139 -9.44 10.05 -10.76
C GLY A 139 -10.15 10.77 -11.92
N HIS A 140 -11.47 10.82 -11.90
CA HIS A 140 -12.26 11.51 -12.92
C HIS A 140 -12.04 13.03 -12.88
N LEU A 141 -11.95 13.66 -11.73
CA LEU A 141 -11.61 15.09 -11.63
C LEU A 141 -10.21 15.39 -12.16
N GLY A 142 -9.24 14.52 -11.88
CA GLY A 142 -7.88 14.64 -12.40
C GLY A 142 -7.86 14.54 -13.94
N LEU A 143 -8.54 13.55 -14.50
CA LEU A 143 -8.68 13.40 -15.96
C LEU A 143 -9.41 14.60 -16.60
N MET A 144 -10.48 15.08 -15.97
CA MET A 144 -11.21 16.26 -16.41
C MET A 144 -10.27 17.47 -16.53
N ARG A 145 -9.49 17.73 -15.49
CA ARG A 145 -8.56 18.85 -15.43
C ARG A 145 -7.44 18.71 -16.46
N LEU A 146 -6.84 17.51 -16.54
CA LEU A 146 -5.79 17.19 -17.50
C LEU A 146 -6.26 17.42 -18.95
N HIS A 147 -7.44 16.92 -19.31
CA HIS A 147 -8.00 17.11 -20.65
C HIS A 147 -8.38 18.56 -20.93
N LEU A 148 -8.80 19.31 -19.91
CA LEU A 148 -9.08 20.74 -20.04
C LEU A 148 -7.81 21.52 -20.39
N ASP A 149 -6.70 21.24 -19.68
CA ASP A 149 -5.41 21.88 -19.91
C ASP A 149 -4.80 21.53 -21.29
N GLN A 150 -5.13 20.34 -21.81
CA GLN A 150 -4.78 19.90 -23.16
C GLN A 150 -5.69 20.47 -24.27
N GLY A 151 -6.75 21.21 -23.91
CA GLY A 151 -7.75 21.69 -24.87
C GLY A 151 -8.69 20.59 -25.41
N GLU A 152 -8.65 19.37 -24.81
CA GLU A 152 -9.50 18.25 -25.21
C GLU A 152 -10.87 18.33 -24.52
N ILE A 153 -11.64 19.36 -24.93
CA ILE A 153 -12.89 19.77 -24.24
C ILE A 153 -13.89 18.63 -24.12
N GLU A 154 -14.11 17.84 -25.19
CA GLU A 154 -15.08 16.72 -25.12
C GLU A 154 -14.67 15.62 -24.16
N LYS A 155 -13.37 15.30 -24.06
CA LYS A 155 -12.88 14.32 -23.08
C LYS A 155 -13.00 14.86 -21.67
N SER A 156 -12.74 16.15 -21.45
CA SER A 156 -12.95 16.81 -20.18
C SER A 156 -14.43 16.74 -19.73
N ARG A 157 -15.37 17.03 -20.65
CA ARG A 157 -16.82 16.92 -20.41
C ARG A 157 -17.22 15.48 -20.05
N MET A 158 -16.69 14.48 -20.76
CA MET A 158 -16.94 13.07 -20.42
C MET A 158 -16.45 12.71 -19.01
N ALA A 159 -15.27 13.15 -18.64
CA ALA A 159 -14.71 12.92 -17.30
C ALA A 159 -15.52 13.68 -16.22
N ALA A 160 -16.01 14.89 -16.50
CA ALA A 160 -16.90 15.65 -15.63
C ALA A 160 -18.22 14.90 -15.37
N ARG A 161 -18.85 14.37 -16.43
CA ARG A 161 -20.08 13.56 -16.27
C ARG A 161 -19.81 12.32 -15.42
N ALA A 162 -18.71 11.62 -15.64
CA ALA A 162 -18.33 10.47 -14.82
C ALA A 162 -18.06 10.84 -13.35
N ALA A 163 -17.50 12.01 -13.07
CA ALA A 163 -17.34 12.51 -11.70
C ALA A 163 -18.71 12.78 -11.03
N LEU A 164 -19.67 13.34 -11.78
CA LEU A 164 -21.01 13.64 -11.26
C LEU A 164 -21.86 12.40 -10.99
N THR A 165 -21.61 11.26 -11.67
CA THR A 165 -22.29 10.00 -11.31
C THR A 165 -21.92 9.50 -9.91
N ILE A 166 -20.73 9.90 -9.43
CA ILE A 166 -20.23 9.51 -8.11
C ILE A 166 -20.60 10.58 -7.07
N LYS A 167 -20.43 11.85 -7.43
CA LYS A 167 -20.70 12.99 -6.55
C LYS A 167 -21.43 14.08 -7.34
N ALA A 168 -22.77 14.10 -7.20
CA ALA A 168 -23.66 14.99 -7.97
C ALA A 168 -23.44 16.48 -7.66
N ASP A 169 -23.01 16.82 -6.43
CA ASP A 169 -22.74 18.17 -5.96
C ASP A 169 -21.32 18.67 -6.24
N SER A 170 -20.56 17.98 -7.11
CA SER A 170 -19.20 18.36 -7.47
C SER A 170 -19.19 19.72 -8.19
N THR A 171 -18.75 20.76 -7.49
CA THR A 171 -18.60 22.11 -8.06
C THR A 171 -17.72 22.15 -9.31
N PRO A 172 -16.49 21.58 -9.33
CA PRO A 172 -15.64 21.67 -10.52
C PRO A 172 -16.22 20.95 -11.73
N ALA A 173 -16.87 19.80 -11.53
CA ALA A 173 -17.48 19.07 -12.64
C ALA A 173 -18.74 19.79 -13.17
N ASN A 174 -19.55 20.36 -12.29
CA ASN A 174 -20.72 21.17 -12.69
C ASN A 174 -20.30 22.44 -13.44
N LEU A 175 -19.19 23.09 -13.08
CA LEU A 175 -18.71 24.26 -13.82
C LEU A 175 -18.29 23.92 -15.26
N VAL A 176 -17.62 22.78 -15.48
CA VAL A 176 -17.27 22.34 -16.84
C VAL A 176 -18.51 22.05 -17.68
N LEU A 177 -19.55 21.44 -17.09
CA LEU A 177 -20.79 21.18 -17.82
C LEU A 177 -21.69 22.41 -17.93
N LEU A 178 -21.56 23.39 -17.04
CA LEU A 178 -22.22 24.69 -17.19
C LEU A 178 -21.70 25.43 -18.45
N SER A 179 -20.38 25.43 -18.66
CA SER A 179 -19.80 26.00 -19.89
C SER A 179 -20.32 25.28 -21.14
N GLU A 180 -20.48 23.95 -21.09
CA GLU A 180 -21.08 23.19 -22.20
C GLU A 180 -22.53 23.61 -22.49
N ASP A 181 -23.35 23.74 -21.44
CA ASP A 181 -24.74 24.14 -21.60
C ASP A 181 -24.87 25.57 -22.19
N LEU A 182 -23.97 26.48 -21.78
CA LEU A 182 -23.89 27.84 -22.33
C LEU A 182 -23.45 27.83 -23.79
N ASP A 183 -22.41 27.08 -24.16
CA ASP A 183 -21.88 26.95 -25.53
C ASP A 183 -22.95 26.41 -26.50
N ARG A 184 -23.81 25.52 -26.01
CA ARG A 184 -24.90 24.90 -26.77
C ARG A 184 -26.22 25.69 -26.76
N GLY A 185 -26.27 26.79 -26.03
CA GLY A 185 -27.50 27.58 -25.87
C GLY A 185 -28.58 26.91 -25.03
N ASN A 186 -28.22 25.93 -24.19
CA ASN A 186 -29.13 25.19 -23.31
C ASN A 186 -29.41 25.97 -22.01
N TRP A 187 -30.00 27.17 -22.15
CA TRP A 187 -30.17 28.11 -21.06
C TRP A 187 -30.89 27.53 -19.85
N LYS A 188 -31.88 26.65 -20.07
CA LYS A 188 -32.64 26.01 -18.99
C LYS A 188 -31.77 25.10 -18.13
N SER A 189 -30.93 24.27 -18.78
CA SER A 189 -29.97 23.39 -18.09
C SER A 189 -28.90 24.19 -17.37
N ALA A 190 -28.38 25.23 -18.02
CA ALA A 190 -27.40 26.14 -17.44
C ALA A 190 -27.91 26.82 -16.17
N LEU A 191 -29.14 27.31 -16.20
CA LEU A 191 -29.79 27.95 -15.05
C LEU A 191 -29.95 26.95 -13.89
N HIS A 192 -30.46 25.76 -14.16
CA HIS A 192 -30.63 24.71 -13.16
C HIS A 192 -29.28 24.32 -12.48
N ARG A 193 -28.19 24.18 -13.25
CA ARG A 193 -26.86 23.91 -12.67
C ARG A 193 -26.38 25.07 -11.82
N LEU A 194 -26.58 26.30 -12.27
CA LEU A 194 -26.18 27.49 -11.52
C LEU A 194 -26.92 27.60 -10.20
N GLU A 195 -28.23 27.37 -10.17
CA GLU A 195 -29.04 27.32 -8.96
C GLU A 195 -28.56 26.24 -7.98
N GLY A 196 -28.22 25.04 -8.49
CA GLY A 196 -27.65 23.97 -7.70
C GLY A 196 -26.30 24.35 -7.06
N LEU A 197 -25.42 25.01 -7.82
CA LEU A 197 -24.12 25.49 -7.32
C LEU A 197 -24.28 26.57 -6.23
N LEU A 198 -25.22 27.49 -6.41
CA LEU A 198 -25.52 28.56 -5.43
C LEU A 198 -26.14 27.99 -4.16
N SER A 199 -27.05 27.05 -4.27
CA SER A 199 -27.68 26.36 -3.14
C SER A 199 -26.65 25.58 -2.30
N SER A 200 -25.75 24.85 -2.93
CA SER A 200 -24.65 24.14 -2.26
C SER A 200 -23.73 25.09 -1.50
N LYS A 201 -23.40 26.25 -2.09
CA LYS A 201 -22.62 27.29 -1.43
C LYS A 201 -23.31 27.89 -0.23
N ASN A 202 -24.62 28.17 -0.32
CA ASN A 202 -25.42 28.73 0.78
C ASN A 202 -25.55 27.76 1.96
N ASN A 203 -25.70 26.46 1.70
CA ASN A 203 -25.74 25.44 2.74
C ASN A 203 -24.40 25.36 3.48
N PHE A 204 -23.26 25.43 2.76
CA PHE A 204 -21.94 25.46 3.39
C PHE A 204 -21.77 26.65 4.35
N PHE A 205 -22.21 27.86 3.97
CA PHE A 205 -22.16 29.02 4.86
C PHE A 205 -23.07 28.93 6.05
N LYS A 206 -24.28 28.32 5.91
CA LYS A 206 -25.17 28.08 7.04
C LYS A 206 -24.59 27.11 8.05
N GLU A 207 -24.00 26.01 7.60
CA GLU A 207 -23.33 25.04 8.49
C GLU A 207 -22.11 25.64 9.19
N ALA A 208 -21.25 26.38 8.45
CA ALA A 208 -20.11 27.07 9.03
C ALA A 208 -20.51 28.15 10.05
N GLY A 209 -21.64 28.85 9.84
CA GLY A 209 -22.21 29.83 10.79
C GLY A 209 -22.80 29.18 12.04
N SER A 210 -23.43 28.01 11.89
CA SER A 210 -24.01 27.26 13.02
C SER A 210 -22.91 26.70 13.96
N GLN A 211 -21.77 26.28 13.45
CA GLN A 211 -20.66 25.79 14.27
C GLN A 211 -20.00 26.90 15.10
N LYS A 212 -20.04 28.16 14.65
CA LYS A 212 -19.52 29.32 15.42
C LYS A 212 -20.36 29.70 16.65
N ASN A 213 -21.63 29.30 16.69
CA ASN A 213 -22.53 29.63 17.79
C ASN A 213 -22.58 28.55 18.89
N THR A 214 -21.79 27.47 18.76
CA THR A 214 -21.76 26.36 19.73
C THR A 214 -20.46 26.27 20.51
N LEU A 215 -19.58 27.27 20.43
CA LEU A 215 -18.39 27.51 21.24
C LEU A 215 -18.55 28.75 22.09
#